data_2b0ae7055bff9ac28af176fa9d3c6722
#
_entry.id   2b0ae7055bff9ac28af176fa9d3c6722
#
_cell.length_a   1.000
_cell.length_b   1.000
_cell.length_c   1.000
_cell.angle_alpha   90.00
_cell.angle_beta   90.00
_cell.angle_gamma   90.00
#
_symmetry.space_group_name_H-M   'P 1'
#
loop_
_entity.id
_entity.type
_entity.pdbx_description
1 polymer ?
#
loop_
_entity_poly.entity_id
_entity_poly.type
_entity_poly.pdbx_seq_one_letter_code
_entity_poly.pdbx_strand_id
1 'polypeptide(L)'
;NGFYANPRTVRRYTKPILANEVGYIGEVSPRDLELDTTNYYKSGDYKGLTGLEQYYEKELRGERGVSRKVVNVNGIEKGNFKNGELDTASTPGKNLHTTIDLELQAYAEELMAGSKGSVVAIDPKTGEILVMVSAPSYDPNLLSGKNFGKYFQQIQNDTTAPLFNRAIQAKYPPGSIFKTVQAL
;
A
#
# COMPACT_ATOMS: atom_id res chain seq x y z
N ASN A 1 36.14 2.29 7.07
CA ASN A 1 34.99 1.52 7.53
C ASN A 1 33.74 2.28 7.14
N GLY A 2 33.21 2.06 5.92
CA GLY A 2 32.16 2.86 5.31
C GLY A 2 30.75 2.23 5.36
N PHE A 3 30.38 1.56 6.44
CA PHE A 3 29.02 1.04 6.59
C PHE A 3 28.18 2.00 7.43
N TYR A 4 27.08 2.47 6.86
CA TYR A 4 26.08 3.27 7.55
C TYR A 4 24.75 2.50 7.56
N ALA A 5 24.12 2.42 8.73
CA ALA A 5 22.78 1.83 8.86
C ALA A 5 21.74 2.92 8.63
N ASN A 6 21.00 2.84 7.54
CA ASN A 6 19.86 3.70 7.31
C ASN A 6 18.58 2.98 7.76
N PRO A 7 17.83 3.50 8.73
CA PRO A 7 16.55 2.93 9.10
C PRO A 7 15.57 3.07 7.92
N ARG A 8 14.81 2.00 7.66
CA ARG A 8 13.74 2.00 6.66
C ARG A 8 12.41 1.70 7.34
N THR A 9 11.40 2.44 6.98
CA THR A 9 10.02 2.11 7.36
C THR A 9 9.53 0.97 6.48
N VAL A 10 9.00 -0.08 7.10
CA VAL A 10 8.43 -1.24 6.41
C VAL A 10 6.96 -1.35 6.80
N ARG A 11 6.08 -1.60 5.84
CA ARG A 11 4.68 -1.92 6.11
C ARG A 11 4.57 -3.32 6.72
N ARG A 12 3.70 -3.45 7.69
CA ARG A 12 3.37 -4.73 8.30
C ARG A 12 1.85 -4.80 8.49
N TYR A 13 1.26 -5.80 7.87
CA TYR A 13 -0.16 -6.07 7.98
C TYR A 13 -0.38 -7.16 9.04
N THR A 14 -1.23 -6.90 10.02
CA THR A 14 -1.47 -7.79 11.15
C THR A 14 -2.22 -9.07 10.74
N LYS A 15 -3.05 -8.96 9.70
CA LYS A 15 -3.75 -10.09 9.07
C LYS A 15 -3.39 -10.15 7.58
N PRO A 16 -3.22 -11.35 6.99
CA PRO A 16 -2.87 -11.53 5.57
C PRO A 16 -4.10 -11.43 4.66
N ILE A 17 -4.89 -10.38 4.80
CA ILE A 17 -6.14 -10.13 4.08
C ILE A 17 -6.13 -8.76 3.41
N LEU A 18 -7.11 -8.47 2.54
CA LEU A 18 -7.27 -7.18 1.84
C LEU A 18 -6.10 -6.81 0.92
N ALA A 19 -5.38 -7.78 0.37
CA ALA A 19 -4.16 -7.50 -0.38
C ALA A 19 -4.39 -6.60 -1.60
N ASN A 20 -5.46 -6.83 -2.37
CA ASN A 20 -5.76 -6.05 -3.56
C ASN A 20 -6.31 -4.66 -3.23
N GLU A 21 -7.02 -4.53 -2.12
CA GLU A 21 -7.64 -3.28 -1.65
C GLU A 21 -6.61 -2.35 -1.01
N VAL A 22 -5.83 -2.88 -0.09
CA VAL A 22 -4.73 -2.13 0.54
C VAL A 22 -3.66 -1.79 -0.49
N GLY A 23 -3.32 -2.75 -1.34
CA GLY A 23 -2.25 -2.62 -2.30
C GLY A 23 -0.87 -2.87 -1.68
N TYR A 24 0.15 -2.35 -2.32
CA TYR A 24 1.53 -2.50 -1.86
C TYR A 24 2.36 -1.26 -2.15
N ILE A 25 3.46 -1.14 -1.40
CA ILE A 25 4.46 -0.09 -1.57
C ILE A 25 5.66 -0.63 -2.35
N GLY A 26 6.30 0.23 -3.11
CA GLY A 26 7.54 -0.09 -3.82
C GLY A 26 8.50 1.07 -3.86
N GLU A 27 9.73 0.80 -4.25
CA GLU A 27 10.76 1.83 -4.41
C GLU A 27 10.38 2.76 -5.57
N VAL A 28 10.59 4.06 -5.39
CA VAL A 28 10.33 5.06 -6.42
C VAL A 28 11.22 4.82 -7.63
N SER A 29 10.61 4.85 -8.81
CA SER A 29 11.34 4.73 -10.08
C SER A 29 11.94 6.08 -10.52
N PRO A 30 12.92 6.09 -11.45
CA PRO A 30 13.41 7.33 -12.03
C PRO A 30 12.29 8.21 -12.61
N ARG A 31 11.29 7.58 -13.24
CA ARG A 31 10.12 8.26 -13.77
C ARG A 31 9.27 8.94 -12.69
N ASP A 32 9.15 8.31 -11.52
CA ASP A 32 8.42 8.89 -10.40
C ASP A 32 9.13 10.14 -9.87
N LEU A 33 10.45 10.14 -9.86
CA LEU A 33 11.27 11.29 -9.47
C LEU A 33 11.12 12.45 -10.46
N GLU A 34 11.06 12.16 -11.77
CA GLU A 34 10.85 13.18 -12.81
C GLU A 34 9.45 13.80 -12.73
N LEU A 35 8.44 13.02 -12.33
CA LEU A 35 7.05 13.48 -12.18
C LEU A 35 6.79 14.16 -10.83
N ASP A 36 7.69 14.03 -9.86
CA ASP A 36 7.51 14.65 -8.54
C ASP A 36 7.84 16.15 -8.58
N THR A 37 6.84 16.94 -8.85
CA THR A 37 6.93 18.41 -8.85
C THR A 37 7.21 19.00 -7.46
N THR A 38 7.03 18.22 -6.40
CA THR A 38 7.22 18.65 -5.00
C THR A 38 8.64 18.41 -4.49
N ASN A 39 9.45 17.65 -5.24
CA ASN A 39 10.78 17.21 -4.83
C ASN A 39 10.78 16.48 -3.47
N TYR A 40 9.68 15.80 -3.17
CA TYR A 40 9.54 15.05 -1.92
C TYR A 40 10.35 13.76 -1.93
N TYR A 41 10.31 13.01 -3.06
CA TYR A 41 10.96 11.72 -3.18
C TYR A 41 12.44 11.84 -3.53
N LYS A 42 13.20 10.86 -3.01
CA LYS A 42 14.62 10.63 -3.35
C LYS A 42 14.79 9.18 -3.77
N SER A 43 15.84 8.90 -4.52
CA SER A 43 16.21 7.51 -4.86
C SER A 43 16.34 6.66 -3.60
N GLY A 44 15.71 5.50 -3.60
CA GLY A 44 15.63 4.58 -2.46
C GLY A 44 14.42 4.79 -1.54
N ASP A 45 13.60 5.80 -1.80
CA ASP A 45 12.33 5.97 -1.09
C ASP A 45 11.27 4.98 -1.56
N TYR A 46 10.25 4.80 -0.73
CA TYR A 46 9.09 3.97 -1.04
C TYR A 46 7.85 4.82 -1.19
N LYS A 47 6.96 4.39 -2.10
CA LYS A 47 5.63 4.99 -2.30
C LYS A 47 4.60 3.89 -2.50
N GLY A 48 3.32 4.22 -2.32
CA GLY A 48 2.21 3.35 -2.71
C GLY A 48 2.16 3.17 -4.22
N LEU A 49 2.10 1.91 -4.68
CA LEU A 49 2.03 1.58 -6.10
C LEU A 49 0.62 1.18 -6.55
N THR A 50 -0.18 0.63 -5.65
CA THR A 50 -1.56 0.20 -5.93
C THR A 50 -2.46 0.40 -4.72
N GLY A 51 -3.77 0.27 -4.90
CA GLY A 51 -4.78 0.25 -3.84
C GLY A 51 -4.83 1.52 -3.01
N LEU A 52 -5.19 1.36 -1.74
CA LEU A 52 -5.28 2.46 -0.77
C LEU A 52 -3.92 3.09 -0.50
N GLU A 53 -2.83 2.32 -0.52
CA GLU A 53 -1.46 2.84 -0.35
C GLU A 53 -1.11 3.85 -1.45
N GLN A 54 -1.55 3.63 -2.68
CA GLN A 54 -1.32 4.56 -3.78
C GLN A 54 -2.26 5.77 -3.70
N TYR A 55 -3.55 5.52 -3.46
CA TYR A 55 -4.56 6.59 -3.52
C TYR A 55 -4.38 7.60 -2.39
N TYR A 56 -4.05 7.13 -1.18
CA TYR A 56 -3.83 7.94 0.01
C TYR A 56 -2.35 8.14 0.36
N GLU A 57 -1.46 7.98 -0.63
CA GLU A 57 -0.01 8.10 -0.43
C GLU A 57 0.36 9.40 0.28
N LYS A 58 -0.23 10.53 -0.12
CA LYS A 58 0.08 11.85 0.43
C LYS A 58 -0.27 11.95 1.91
N GLU A 59 -1.38 11.35 2.31
CA GLU A 59 -1.83 11.31 3.70
C GLU A 59 -1.02 10.34 4.54
N LEU A 60 -0.68 9.18 3.96
CA LEU A 60 -0.01 8.08 4.66
C LEU A 60 1.50 8.30 4.84
N ARG A 61 2.15 9.01 3.92
CA ARG A 61 3.61 9.19 3.95
C ARG A 61 4.10 10.19 5.01
N GLY A 62 3.24 11.14 5.43
CA GLY A 62 3.62 12.23 6.33
C GLY A 62 4.56 13.27 5.69
N GLU A 63 5.22 14.05 6.53
CA GLU A 63 6.17 15.06 6.11
C GLU A 63 7.56 14.79 6.69
N ARG A 64 8.58 14.99 5.88
CA ARG A 64 9.97 14.74 6.29
C ARG A 64 10.48 15.86 7.17
N GLY A 65 11.15 15.48 8.24
CA GLY A 65 12.01 16.37 8.97
C GLY A 65 13.36 16.59 8.25
N VAL A 66 14.01 17.67 8.61
CA VAL A 66 15.36 17.99 8.14
C VAL A 66 16.24 18.27 9.36
N SER A 67 17.31 17.49 9.51
CA SER A 67 18.35 17.76 10.52
C SER A 67 19.65 18.14 9.84
N ARG A 68 20.17 19.32 10.20
CA ARG A 68 21.40 19.87 9.64
C ARG A 68 22.57 19.57 10.54
N LYS A 69 23.53 18.81 10.01
CA LYS A 69 24.73 18.39 10.75
C LYS A 69 25.98 19.16 10.29
N VAL A 70 26.84 19.48 11.23
CA VAL A 70 28.20 19.93 10.96
C VAL A 70 29.07 18.69 10.75
N VAL A 71 29.74 18.63 9.61
CA VAL A 71 30.68 17.55 9.30
C VAL A 71 32.08 18.12 9.06
N ASN A 72 33.11 17.36 9.41
CA ASN A 72 34.49 17.72 9.06
C ASN A 72 34.82 17.34 7.61
N VAL A 73 36.03 17.67 7.15
CA VAL A 73 36.53 17.36 5.80
C VAL A 73 36.51 15.86 5.44
N ASN A 74 36.45 15.00 6.44
CA ASN A 74 36.37 13.56 6.27
C ASN A 74 34.95 13.01 6.37
N GLY A 75 33.92 13.89 6.40
CA GLY A 75 32.51 13.50 6.50
C GLY A 75 32.06 13.02 7.91
N ILE A 76 32.89 13.20 8.94
CA ILE A 76 32.56 12.81 10.30
C ILE A 76 31.69 13.89 10.95
N GLU A 77 30.51 13.47 11.47
CA GLU A 77 29.60 14.37 12.20
C GLU A 77 30.25 14.95 13.46
N LYS A 78 30.13 16.25 13.66
CA LYS A 78 30.65 16.99 14.80
C LYS A 78 29.55 17.57 15.71
N GLY A 79 28.31 17.49 15.28
CA GLY A 79 27.16 18.01 16.03
C GLY A 79 26.11 18.62 15.12
N ASN A 80 25.09 19.21 15.74
CA ASN A 80 24.02 19.87 15.03
C ASN A 80 24.49 21.29 14.58
N PHE A 81 24.14 21.68 13.37
CA PHE A 81 24.39 23.03 12.91
C PHE A 81 23.54 24.03 13.72
N LYS A 82 24.16 25.09 14.25
CA LYS A 82 23.51 26.09 15.11
C LYS A 82 22.64 25.44 16.24
N ASN A 83 23.15 24.40 16.88
CA ASN A 83 22.47 23.68 17.93
C ASN A 83 21.08 23.11 17.54
N GLY A 84 20.81 22.95 16.24
CA GLY A 84 19.53 22.43 15.75
C GLY A 84 18.43 23.47 15.58
N GLU A 85 18.70 24.78 15.74
CA GLU A 85 17.70 25.85 15.57
C GLU A 85 17.04 25.86 14.18
N LEU A 86 17.73 25.34 13.16
CA LEU A 86 17.23 25.24 11.80
C LEU A 86 16.71 23.84 11.45
N ASP A 87 16.65 22.93 12.40
CA ASP A 87 16.09 21.60 12.20
C ASP A 87 14.56 21.69 12.14
N THR A 88 13.95 20.88 11.27
CA THR A 88 12.50 20.75 11.16
C THR A 88 12.11 19.35 11.59
N ALA A 89 11.18 19.23 12.53
CA ALA A 89 10.67 17.95 12.97
C ALA A 89 9.89 17.25 11.83
N SER A 90 9.98 15.91 11.77
CA SER A 90 9.13 15.12 10.87
C SER A 90 7.71 15.02 11.43
N THR A 91 6.72 15.08 10.54
CA THR A 91 5.32 14.83 10.90
C THR A 91 4.93 13.44 10.39
N PRO A 92 4.45 12.53 11.26
CA PRO A 92 4.01 11.20 10.84
C PRO A 92 2.79 11.30 9.91
N GLY A 93 2.61 10.31 9.06
CA GLY A 93 1.41 10.18 8.24
C GLY A 93 0.15 10.02 9.08
N LYS A 94 -0.98 10.31 8.48
CA LYS A 94 -2.29 10.19 9.10
C LYS A 94 -2.75 8.73 9.12
N ASN A 95 -3.55 8.37 10.12
CA ASN A 95 -4.26 7.11 10.12
C ASN A 95 -5.40 7.15 9.10
N LEU A 96 -5.54 6.08 8.32
CA LEU A 96 -6.66 5.87 7.42
C LEU A 96 -7.67 4.94 8.09
N HIS A 97 -8.89 5.42 8.29
CA HIS A 97 -10.02 4.62 8.76
C HIS A 97 -10.90 4.25 7.58
N THR A 98 -11.14 2.96 7.41
CA THR A 98 -12.00 2.42 6.36
C THR A 98 -13.30 1.89 6.96
N THR A 99 -14.30 1.68 6.14
CA THR A 99 -15.59 1.08 6.53
C THR A 99 -15.56 -0.44 6.54
N ILE A 100 -14.44 -1.05 6.13
CA ILE A 100 -14.30 -2.51 6.09
C ILE A 100 -14.39 -3.10 7.50
N ASP A 101 -15.30 -4.06 7.67
CA ASP A 101 -15.37 -4.91 8.84
C ASP A 101 -14.31 -6.01 8.73
N LEU A 102 -13.31 -5.94 9.60
CA LEU A 102 -12.14 -6.82 9.52
C LEU A 102 -12.46 -8.30 9.77
N GLU A 103 -13.45 -8.60 10.61
CA GLU A 103 -13.84 -9.97 10.92
C GLU A 103 -14.67 -10.55 9.78
N LEU A 104 -15.62 -9.78 9.28
CA LEU A 104 -16.44 -10.16 8.14
C LEU A 104 -15.60 -10.33 6.86
N GLN A 105 -14.61 -9.47 6.65
CA GLN A 105 -13.65 -9.58 5.55
C GLN A 105 -12.84 -10.87 5.64
N ALA A 106 -12.28 -11.17 6.82
CA ALA A 106 -11.51 -12.40 7.03
C ALA A 106 -12.36 -13.65 6.77
N TYR A 107 -13.59 -13.66 7.25
CA TYR A 107 -14.52 -14.75 7.01
C TYR A 107 -14.88 -14.92 5.53
N ALA A 108 -15.12 -13.81 4.83
CA ALA A 108 -15.42 -13.84 3.41
C ALA A 108 -14.23 -14.32 2.57
N GLU A 109 -13.00 -13.96 2.93
CA GLU A 109 -11.79 -14.47 2.26
C GLU A 109 -11.59 -15.97 2.52
N GLU A 110 -11.89 -16.45 3.73
CA GLU A 110 -11.85 -17.87 4.06
C GLU A 110 -12.86 -18.67 3.22
N LEU A 111 -14.10 -18.18 3.09
CA LEU A 111 -15.13 -18.81 2.25
C LEU A 111 -14.75 -18.84 0.77
N MET A 112 -13.99 -17.86 0.32
CA MET A 112 -13.50 -17.78 -1.07
C MET A 112 -12.22 -18.57 -1.31
N ALA A 113 -11.66 -19.21 -0.29
CA ALA A 113 -10.44 -20.00 -0.43
C ALA A 113 -10.60 -21.11 -1.48
N GLY A 114 -9.67 -21.20 -2.42
CA GLY A 114 -9.72 -22.14 -3.54
C GLY A 114 -10.72 -21.80 -4.65
N SER A 115 -11.46 -20.71 -4.52
CA SER A 115 -12.40 -20.21 -5.54
C SER A 115 -11.78 -19.09 -6.39
N LYS A 116 -12.44 -18.76 -7.52
CA LYS A 116 -12.08 -17.64 -8.37
C LYS A 116 -13.29 -16.73 -8.57
N GLY A 117 -13.20 -15.50 -8.07
CA GLY A 117 -14.30 -14.55 -8.13
C GLY A 117 -14.11 -13.38 -7.18
N SER A 118 -15.21 -12.73 -6.83
CA SER A 118 -15.21 -11.62 -5.89
C SER A 118 -16.48 -11.61 -5.03
N VAL A 119 -16.36 -11.05 -3.83
CA VAL A 119 -17.49 -10.77 -2.92
C VAL A 119 -17.42 -9.29 -2.53
N VAL A 120 -18.53 -8.58 -2.64
CA VAL A 120 -18.67 -7.21 -2.18
C VAL A 120 -19.93 -7.11 -1.34
N ALA A 121 -19.80 -6.65 -0.10
CA ALA A 121 -20.93 -6.36 0.77
C ALA A 121 -21.01 -4.85 1.05
N ILE A 122 -22.17 -4.27 0.81
CA ILE A 122 -22.41 -2.83 0.95
C ILE A 122 -23.61 -2.63 1.86
N ASP A 123 -23.48 -1.73 2.84
CA ASP A 123 -24.63 -1.29 3.62
C ASP A 123 -25.60 -0.49 2.72
N PRO A 124 -26.85 -0.94 2.53
CA PRO A 124 -27.76 -0.29 1.62
C PRO A 124 -28.25 1.09 2.11
N LYS A 125 -28.06 1.41 3.39
CA LYS A 125 -28.47 2.69 3.98
C LYS A 125 -27.39 3.76 3.85
N THR A 126 -26.14 3.37 4.10
CA THR A 126 -25.02 4.32 4.14
C THR A 126 -24.18 4.30 2.86
N GLY A 127 -24.23 3.19 2.10
CA GLY A 127 -23.36 2.96 0.95
C GLY A 127 -21.94 2.53 1.33
N GLU A 128 -21.68 2.28 2.61
CA GLU A 128 -20.38 1.84 3.11
C GLU A 128 -20.05 0.43 2.64
N ILE A 129 -18.82 0.23 2.18
CA ILE A 129 -18.31 -1.08 1.80
C ILE A 129 -17.81 -1.76 3.06
N LEU A 130 -18.50 -2.83 3.47
CA LEU A 130 -18.16 -3.63 4.65
C LEU A 130 -17.19 -4.76 4.32
N VAL A 131 -17.28 -5.31 3.10
CA VAL A 131 -16.43 -6.40 2.59
C VAL A 131 -16.11 -6.13 1.14
N MET A 132 -14.86 -6.38 0.76
CA MET A 132 -14.42 -6.43 -0.62
C MET A 132 -13.36 -7.52 -0.76
N VAL A 133 -13.70 -8.62 -1.44
CA VAL A 133 -12.82 -9.76 -1.64
C VAL A 133 -12.57 -9.96 -3.12
N SER A 134 -11.32 -10.15 -3.47
CA SER A 134 -10.88 -10.61 -4.79
C SER A 134 -10.11 -11.92 -4.63
N ALA A 135 -10.66 -13.02 -5.12
CA ALA A 135 -10.05 -14.34 -5.00
C ALA A 135 -9.62 -14.91 -6.37
N PRO A 136 -8.48 -15.61 -6.46
CA PRO A 136 -7.50 -15.78 -5.40
C PRO A 136 -6.77 -14.49 -5.05
N SER A 137 -6.33 -14.38 -3.81
CA SER A 137 -5.58 -13.27 -3.25
C SER A 137 -4.16 -13.72 -2.86
N TYR A 138 -3.39 -12.85 -2.24
CA TYR A 138 -2.04 -13.13 -1.74
C TYR A 138 -1.86 -12.49 -0.36
N ASP A 139 -0.82 -12.89 0.38
CA ASP A 139 -0.46 -12.21 1.62
C ASP A 139 0.21 -10.86 1.31
N PRO A 140 -0.38 -9.71 1.70
CA PRO A 140 0.21 -8.40 1.43
C PRO A 140 1.60 -8.21 2.07
N ASN A 141 1.93 -8.96 3.12
CA ASN A 141 3.25 -8.93 3.73
C ASN A 141 4.36 -9.47 2.82
N LEU A 142 4.03 -10.31 1.83
CA LEU A 142 5.00 -10.80 0.84
C LEU A 142 5.54 -9.65 -0.02
N LEU A 143 4.73 -8.64 -0.27
CA LEU A 143 5.09 -7.45 -1.05
C LEU A 143 5.58 -6.29 -0.16
N SER A 144 6.01 -6.60 1.04
CA SER A 144 6.70 -5.66 1.92
C SER A 144 8.12 -6.16 2.26
N GLY A 145 9.12 -5.28 2.21
CA GLY A 145 10.47 -5.57 2.66
C GLY A 145 11.43 -6.16 1.59
N LYS A 146 12.48 -6.84 2.06
CA LYS A 146 13.66 -7.18 1.25
C LYS A 146 13.39 -8.14 0.07
N ASN A 147 12.38 -8.97 0.18
CA ASN A 147 12.10 -10.02 -0.81
C ASN A 147 11.02 -9.62 -1.82
N PHE A 148 10.63 -8.35 -1.85
CA PHE A 148 9.60 -7.81 -2.74
C PHE A 148 9.73 -8.32 -4.18
N GLY A 149 10.88 -8.12 -4.84
CA GLY A 149 11.07 -8.49 -6.24
C GLY A 149 10.85 -9.99 -6.51
N LYS A 150 11.32 -10.84 -5.59
CA LYS A 150 11.13 -12.30 -5.71
C LYS A 150 9.65 -12.67 -5.63
N TYR A 151 8.95 -12.20 -4.61
CA TYR A 151 7.55 -12.55 -4.41
C TYR A 151 6.64 -11.87 -5.43
N PHE A 152 6.94 -10.64 -5.81
CA PHE A 152 6.20 -9.95 -6.86
C PHE A 152 6.24 -10.72 -8.19
N GLN A 153 7.42 -11.19 -8.59
CA GLN A 153 7.59 -11.98 -9.79
C GLN A 153 6.83 -13.32 -9.71
N GLN A 154 6.85 -13.98 -8.55
CA GLN A 154 6.09 -15.22 -8.33
C GLN A 154 4.57 -14.99 -8.46
N ILE A 155 4.05 -13.95 -7.79
CA ILE A 155 2.63 -13.59 -7.80
C ILE A 155 2.20 -13.12 -9.21
N GLN A 156 3.04 -12.36 -9.91
CA GLN A 156 2.78 -11.87 -11.25
C GLN A 156 2.71 -12.99 -12.30
N ASN A 157 3.56 -14.01 -12.14
CA ASN A 157 3.59 -15.16 -13.05
C ASN A 157 2.56 -16.24 -12.70
N ASP A 158 1.81 -16.07 -11.63
CA ASP A 158 0.76 -16.99 -11.24
C ASP A 158 -0.43 -16.89 -12.21
N THR A 159 -0.74 -18.02 -12.86
CA THR A 159 -1.80 -18.14 -13.86
C THR A 159 -3.21 -17.85 -13.29
N THR A 160 -3.36 -17.90 -11.98
CA THR A 160 -4.60 -17.53 -11.29
C THR A 160 -4.81 -16.02 -11.20
N ALA A 161 -3.76 -15.23 -11.52
CA ALA A 161 -3.73 -13.77 -11.51
C ALA A 161 -4.22 -13.16 -10.18
N PRO A 162 -3.51 -13.37 -9.06
CA PRO A 162 -3.93 -12.85 -7.76
C PRO A 162 -3.79 -11.33 -7.63
N LEU A 163 -2.96 -10.67 -8.44
CA LEU A 163 -2.86 -9.20 -8.50
C LEU A 163 -4.06 -8.53 -9.17
N PHE A 164 -4.87 -9.30 -9.89
CA PHE A 164 -6.03 -8.77 -10.59
C PHE A 164 -7.19 -8.59 -9.63
N ASN A 165 -7.55 -7.33 -9.32
CA ASN A 165 -8.68 -7.04 -8.44
C ASN A 165 -10.01 -7.31 -9.15
N ARG A 166 -10.58 -8.48 -8.90
CA ARG A 166 -11.81 -8.95 -9.52
C ARG A 166 -13.04 -8.19 -9.07
N ALA A 167 -13.01 -7.62 -7.88
CA ALA A 167 -14.13 -6.87 -7.35
C ALA A 167 -14.43 -5.59 -8.16
N ILE A 168 -13.39 -4.97 -8.73
CA ILE A 168 -13.51 -3.70 -9.45
C ILE A 168 -13.15 -3.78 -10.94
N GLN A 169 -12.40 -4.79 -11.37
CA GLN A 169 -11.88 -4.87 -12.74
C GLN A 169 -12.50 -5.99 -13.57
N ALA A 170 -13.06 -7.03 -12.92
CA ALA A 170 -13.62 -8.16 -13.66
C ALA A 170 -14.91 -7.78 -14.38
N LYS A 171 -15.09 -8.36 -15.57
CA LYS A 171 -16.29 -8.21 -16.39
C LYS A 171 -16.90 -9.59 -16.58
N TYR A 172 -17.99 -9.86 -15.89
CA TYR A 172 -18.73 -11.10 -15.99
C TYR A 172 -20.14 -10.84 -16.54
N PRO A 173 -20.68 -11.74 -17.38
CA PRO A 173 -22.10 -11.68 -17.75
C PRO A 173 -22.96 -11.83 -16.48
N PRO A 174 -23.84 -10.88 -16.16
CA PRO A 174 -24.61 -10.89 -14.92
C PRO A 174 -25.68 -12.00 -14.88
N GLY A 175 -26.06 -12.53 -16.04
CA GLY A 175 -27.08 -13.58 -16.12
C GLY A 175 -28.42 -13.15 -15.51
N SER A 176 -29.12 -14.11 -14.83
CA SER A 176 -30.45 -13.88 -14.24
C SER A 176 -30.47 -12.82 -13.12
N ILE A 177 -29.30 -12.44 -12.57
CA ILE A 177 -29.23 -11.37 -11.55
C ILE A 177 -29.65 -10.02 -12.15
N PHE A 178 -29.43 -9.82 -13.45
CA PHE A 178 -29.83 -8.60 -14.16
C PHE A 178 -31.36 -8.40 -14.22
N LYS A 179 -32.15 -9.46 -14.01
CA LYS A 179 -33.62 -9.34 -14.00
C LYS A 179 -34.15 -8.44 -12.89
N THR A 180 -33.42 -8.30 -11.79
CA THR A 180 -33.80 -7.37 -10.70
C THR A 180 -33.76 -5.93 -11.19
N VAL A 181 -32.79 -5.57 -12.06
CA VAL A 181 -32.70 -4.23 -12.67
C VAL A 181 -33.81 -4.02 -13.70
N GLN A 182 -34.20 -5.07 -14.43
CA GLN A 182 -35.29 -4.98 -15.41
C GLN A 182 -36.69 -4.89 -14.78
N ALA A 183 -36.82 -5.29 -13.50
CA ALA A 183 -38.08 -5.24 -12.77
C ALA A 183 -38.35 -3.89 -12.10
N LEU A 184 -37.39 -2.99 -12.09
CA LEU A 184 -37.49 -1.60 -11.62
C LEU A 184 -37.92 -0.67 -12.75
#